data_daa5420bca2e5535b277986499aeda49
#
_entry.id   daa5420bca2e5535b277986499aeda49
#
_cell.length_a   1.000
_cell.length_b   1.000
_cell.length_c   1.000
_cell.angle_alpha   90.00
_cell.angle_beta   90.00
_cell.angle_gamma   90.00
#
_symmetry.space_group_name_H-M   'P 1'
#
loop_
_entity.id
_entity.type
_entity.pdbx_description
1 polymer ?
#
loop_
_entity_poly.entity_id
_entity_poly.type
_entity_poly.pdbx_seq_one_letter_code
_entity_poly.pdbx_strand_id
1 'polypeptide(L)'
;MADDLRAAGFVEDQSPGAPLCRWRAPDVILDVMPTDEHVFGFGNRWYRPALANAQVIDLPTDQRIRVVTAPYFLATKLEAFAGRGGDDYLASPDLEDIATLIDGRAELVGEVTQADADLRHFLAGRLSTLLATPSLVEALSAHLPPDAASQSRLPILLDRIRLLVRAHP
;
A
#
# COMPACT_ATOMS: atom_id res chain seq x y z
N MET A 1 19.18 -13.19 -7.28
CA MET A 1 17.74 -13.13 -6.90
C MET A 1 16.89 -14.15 -7.65
N ALA A 2 16.80 -14.13 -9.02
CA ALA A 2 16.02 -15.17 -9.73
C ALA A 2 16.50 -16.61 -9.44
N ASP A 3 17.80 -16.82 -9.39
CA ASP A 3 18.39 -18.13 -9.07
C ASP A 3 18.12 -18.55 -7.62
N ASP A 4 18.10 -17.61 -6.69
CA ASP A 4 17.77 -17.87 -5.28
C ASP A 4 16.30 -18.28 -5.13
N LEU A 5 15.39 -17.65 -5.90
CA LEU A 5 13.98 -18.02 -5.92
C LEU A 5 13.77 -19.41 -6.51
N ARG A 6 14.47 -19.74 -7.60
CA ARG A 6 14.44 -21.10 -8.19
C ARG A 6 14.99 -22.14 -7.22
N ALA A 7 16.10 -21.83 -6.53
CA ALA A 7 16.67 -22.71 -5.51
C ALA A 7 15.71 -22.91 -4.31
N ALA A 8 14.87 -21.92 -4.01
CA ALA A 8 13.81 -22.01 -3.00
C ALA A 8 12.51 -22.68 -3.48
N GLY A 9 12.49 -23.21 -4.73
CA GLY A 9 11.35 -23.94 -5.27
C GLY A 9 10.28 -23.06 -5.94
N PHE A 10 10.56 -21.77 -6.15
CA PHE A 10 9.65 -20.90 -6.91
C PHE A 10 9.89 -21.03 -8.42
N VAL A 11 8.83 -20.92 -9.18
CA VAL A 11 8.84 -20.82 -10.65
C VAL A 11 8.15 -19.53 -11.08
N GLU A 12 8.62 -18.95 -12.20
CA GLU A 12 7.97 -17.79 -12.81
C GLU A 12 6.54 -18.15 -13.25
N ASP A 13 5.55 -17.32 -12.95
CA ASP A 13 4.18 -17.53 -13.39
C ASP A 13 4.04 -17.15 -14.86
N GLN A 14 3.94 -18.16 -15.73
CA GLN A 14 3.76 -17.99 -17.17
C GLN A 14 2.28 -18.11 -17.61
N SER A 15 1.34 -18.06 -16.68
CA SER A 15 -0.08 -18.13 -17.00
C SER A 15 -0.50 -16.91 -17.83
N PRO A 16 -1.45 -17.06 -18.78
CA PRO A 16 -1.96 -15.93 -19.54
C PRO A 16 -2.47 -14.81 -18.64
N GLY A 17 -1.92 -13.60 -18.78
CA GLY A 17 -2.29 -12.43 -17.98
C GLY A 17 -1.59 -12.34 -16.62
N ALA A 18 -0.69 -13.25 -16.26
CA ALA A 18 0.09 -13.13 -15.02
C ALA A 18 1.02 -11.91 -15.09
N PRO A 19 1.19 -11.17 -13.97
CA PRO A 19 2.17 -10.10 -13.89
C PRO A 19 3.60 -10.65 -14.08
N LEU A 20 4.46 -9.88 -14.79
CA LEU A 20 5.86 -10.24 -15.05
C LEU A 20 6.70 -10.46 -13.78
N CYS A 21 6.27 -9.90 -12.67
CA CYS A 21 6.95 -10.00 -11.38
C CYS A 21 6.54 -11.23 -10.55
N ARG A 22 5.60 -12.05 -11.05
CA ARG A 22 4.98 -13.13 -10.27
C ARG A 22 5.76 -14.42 -10.31
N TRP A 23 5.97 -14.95 -9.11
CA TRP A 23 6.57 -16.26 -8.85
C TRP A 23 5.58 -17.11 -8.06
N ARG A 24 5.61 -18.42 -8.27
CA ARG A 24 4.72 -19.37 -7.61
C ARG A 24 5.48 -20.54 -7.00
N ALA A 25 5.07 -20.94 -5.82
CA ALA A 25 5.32 -22.24 -5.20
C ALA A 25 3.95 -22.88 -4.90
N PRO A 26 3.88 -24.16 -4.48
CA PRO A 26 2.60 -24.89 -4.34
C PRO A 26 1.50 -24.11 -3.62
N ASP A 27 1.84 -23.44 -2.51
CA ASP A 27 0.88 -22.73 -1.64
C ASP A 27 1.18 -21.22 -1.52
N VAL A 28 2.11 -20.70 -2.34
CA VAL A 28 2.57 -19.31 -2.21
C VAL A 28 2.63 -18.64 -3.57
N ILE A 29 2.09 -17.43 -3.65
CA ILE A 29 2.28 -16.49 -4.75
C ILE A 29 3.14 -15.35 -4.23
N LEU A 30 4.21 -15.01 -4.96
CA LEU A 30 5.14 -13.94 -4.61
C LEU A 30 5.32 -13.01 -5.81
N ASP A 31 5.00 -11.74 -5.65
CA ASP A 31 5.27 -10.71 -6.64
C ASP A 31 6.57 -9.98 -6.26
N VAL A 32 7.62 -10.13 -7.06
CA VAL A 32 8.94 -9.53 -6.81
C VAL A 32 9.07 -8.26 -7.63
N MET A 33 8.86 -7.12 -6.99
CA MET A 33 8.90 -5.81 -7.64
C MET A 33 10.32 -5.21 -7.60
N PRO A 34 10.90 -4.83 -8.76
CA PRO A 34 12.15 -4.10 -8.78
C PRO A 34 11.94 -2.68 -8.26
N THR A 35 12.98 -2.11 -7.67
CA THR A 35 13.02 -0.68 -7.30
C THR A 35 13.44 0.23 -8.46
N ASP A 36 13.81 -0.35 -9.58
CA ASP A 36 14.20 0.35 -10.81
C ASP A 36 13.09 0.18 -11.86
N GLU A 37 12.49 1.29 -12.27
CA GLU A 37 11.40 1.31 -13.24
C GLU A 37 11.81 0.83 -14.63
N HIS A 38 13.11 0.92 -14.98
CA HIS A 38 13.60 0.46 -16.29
C HIS A 38 13.49 -1.06 -16.47
N VAL A 39 13.34 -1.82 -15.39
CA VAL A 39 13.25 -3.29 -15.45
C VAL A 39 11.94 -3.76 -16.06
N PHE A 40 10.82 -3.12 -15.70
CA PHE A 40 9.49 -3.48 -16.21
C PHE A 40 8.79 -2.35 -16.99
N GLY A 41 9.46 -1.20 -17.18
CA GLY A 41 8.86 -0.03 -17.83
C GLY A 41 7.85 0.72 -16.96
N PHE A 42 7.70 0.35 -15.70
CA PHE A 42 6.89 1.03 -14.70
C PHE A 42 7.53 0.92 -13.32
N GLY A 43 7.25 1.87 -12.46
CA GLY A 43 7.83 1.90 -11.12
C GLY A 43 6.95 2.67 -10.14
N ASN A 44 7.45 2.74 -8.92
CA ASN A 44 6.86 3.54 -7.86
C ASN A 44 8.01 4.27 -7.16
N ARG A 45 7.97 5.59 -7.19
CA ARG A 45 9.05 6.42 -6.63
C ARG A 45 9.33 6.16 -5.14
N TRP A 46 8.35 5.57 -4.44
CA TRP A 46 8.45 5.27 -3.02
C TRP A 46 9.09 3.91 -2.72
N TYR A 47 9.33 3.02 -3.70
CA TYR A 47 9.94 1.72 -3.45
C TYR A 47 11.34 1.83 -2.85
N ARG A 48 12.22 2.68 -3.41
CA ARG A 48 13.58 2.86 -2.87
C ARG A 48 13.59 3.47 -1.47
N PRO A 49 12.87 4.57 -1.17
CA PRO A 49 12.73 5.09 0.18
C PRO A 49 12.10 4.08 1.15
N ALA A 50 11.06 3.37 0.73
CA ALA A 50 10.41 2.33 1.54
C ALA A 50 11.38 1.22 1.94
N LEU A 51 12.21 0.75 1.00
CA LEU A 51 13.24 -0.26 1.27
C LEU A 51 14.32 0.27 2.21
N ALA A 52 14.76 1.52 2.05
CA ALA A 52 15.76 2.14 2.91
C ALA A 52 15.28 2.25 4.37
N ASN A 53 14.00 2.57 4.57
CA ASN A 53 13.37 2.77 5.87
C ASN A 53 12.62 1.52 6.40
N ALA A 54 12.77 0.35 5.74
CA ALA A 54 12.13 -0.88 6.17
C ALA A 54 12.64 -1.33 7.55
N GLN A 55 11.71 -1.74 8.40
CA GLN A 55 12.00 -2.22 9.76
C GLN A 55 12.27 -3.71 9.75
N VAL A 56 13.20 -4.14 10.61
CA VAL A 56 13.45 -5.56 10.84
C VAL A 56 12.46 -6.06 11.88
N ILE A 57 11.75 -7.15 11.56
CA ILE A 57 10.87 -7.84 12.50
C ILE A 57 11.29 -9.30 12.60
N ASP A 58 11.19 -9.85 13.82
CA ASP A 58 11.40 -11.26 14.09
C ASP A 58 10.06 -12.00 13.92
N LEU A 59 10.06 -13.05 13.09
CA LEU A 59 8.90 -13.91 12.92
C LEU A 59 8.86 -14.99 14.01
N PRO A 60 7.69 -15.57 14.30
CA PRO A 60 7.58 -16.70 15.26
C PRO A 60 8.44 -17.92 14.90
N THR A 61 8.96 -17.98 13.68
CA THR A 61 9.85 -19.02 13.15
C THR A 61 11.34 -18.72 13.34
N ASP A 62 11.69 -17.76 14.21
CA ASP A 62 13.05 -17.25 14.42
C ASP A 62 13.72 -16.65 13.16
N GLN A 63 12.94 -16.37 12.14
CA GLN A 63 13.41 -15.70 10.93
C GLN A 63 13.24 -14.20 11.05
N ARG A 64 14.21 -13.45 10.50
CA ARG A 64 14.16 -11.99 10.40
C ARG A 64 13.78 -11.58 9.00
N ILE A 65 12.80 -10.70 8.90
CA ILE A 65 12.42 -10.07 7.64
C ILE A 65 12.45 -8.56 7.75
N ARG A 66 12.62 -7.89 6.61
CA ARG A 66 12.44 -6.44 6.53
C ARG A 66 11.05 -6.13 6.02
N VAL A 67 10.31 -5.33 6.78
CA VAL A 67 8.93 -4.95 6.45
C VAL A 67 8.85 -3.45 6.24
N VAL A 68 8.15 -3.05 5.19
CA VAL A 68 7.87 -1.65 4.91
C VAL A 68 7.10 -1.02 6.07
N THR A 69 7.45 0.21 6.45
CA THR A 69 6.69 0.94 7.47
C THR A 69 5.33 1.41 6.93
N ALA A 70 4.35 1.56 7.80
CA ALA A 70 2.99 1.93 7.40
C ALA A 70 2.91 3.26 6.61
N PRO A 71 3.65 4.34 6.95
CA PRO A 71 3.66 5.55 6.13
C PRO A 71 4.17 5.33 4.70
N TYR A 72 5.23 4.54 4.52
CA TYR A 72 5.75 4.22 3.19
C TYR A 72 4.84 3.26 2.42
N PHE A 73 4.22 2.30 3.10
CA PHE A 73 3.20 1.44 2.47
C PHE A 73 2.03 2.30 1.94
N LEU A 74 1.51 3.22 2.76
CA LEU A 74 0.46 4.16 2.33
C LEU A 74 0.90 4.96 1.10
N ALA A 75 2.13 5.46 1.08
CA ALA A 75 2.64 6.21 -0.06
C ALA A 75 2.74 5.36 -1.34
N THR A 76 3.20 4.12 -1.23
CA THR A 76 3.26 3.22 -2.40
C THR A 76 1.88 2.93 -2.96
N LYS A 77 0.86 2.78 -2.11
CA LYS A 77 -0.52 2.52 -2.53
C LYS A 77 -1.18 3.75 -3.15
N LEU A 78 -0.98 4.94 -2.57
CA LEU A 78 -1.49 6.20 -3.14
C LEU A 78 -0.85 6.53 -4.49
N GLU A 79 0.43 6.23 -4.68
CA GLU A 79 1.11 6.40 -5.97
C GLU A 79 0.59 5.40 -7.01
N ALA A 80 0.44 4.12 -6.65
CA ALA A 80 -0.11 3.09 -7.52
C ALA A 80 -1.55 3.40 -7.92
N PHE A 81 -2.39 3.81 -6.98
CA PHE A 81 -3.77 4.22 -7.22
C PHE A 81 -3.86 5.36 -8.23
N ALA A 82 -3.03 6.41 -8.06
CA ALA A 82 -3.00 7.53 -8.98
C ALA A 82 -2.47 7.15 -10.38
N GLY A 83 -1.52 6.23 -10.46
CA GLY A 83 -0.88 5.82 -11.72
C GLY A 83 -1.72 4.86 -12.56
N ARG A 84 -2.59 4.07 -11.96
CA ARG A 84 -3.43 3.10 -12.69
C ARG A 84 -4.62 3.72 -13.41
N GLY A 85 -4.95 5.01 -13.15
CA GLY A 85 -5.88 5.83 -13.92
C GLY A 85 -7.30 5.28 -14.06
N GLY A 86 -7.72 4.39 -13.15
CA GLY A 86 -9.03 3.77 -13.22
C GLY A 86 -10.11 4.61 -12.56
N ASP A 87 -11.23 4.77 -13.21
CA ASP A 87 -12.42 5.42 -12.65
C ASP A 87 -13.26 4.43 -11.80
N ASP A 88 -12.88 3.15 -11.76
CA ASP A 88 -13.57 2.15 -10.94
C ASP A 88 -12.97 2.12 -9.52
N TYR A 89 -13.41 3.07 -8.71
CA TYR A 89 -13.00 3.19 -7.32
C TYR A 89 -13.50 2.02 -6.44
N LEU A 90 -14.60 1.37 -6.84
CA LEU A 90 -15.19 0.27 -6.08
C LEU A 90 -14.39 -1.03 -6.20
N ALA A 91 -13.73 -1.26 -7.32
CA ALA A 91 -12.92 -2.45 -7.57
C ALA A 91 -11.40 -2.20 -7.41
N SER A 92 -11.00 -1.05 -6.89
CA SER A 92 -9.58 -0.72 -6.75
C SER A 92 -8.93 -1.41 -5.55
N PRO A 93 -8.01 -2.39 -5.75
CA PRO A 93 -7.31 -3.03 -4.65
C PRO A 93 -6.38 -2.06 -3.90
N ASP A 94 -5.89 -1.02 -4.57
CA ASP A 94 -5.06 -0.02 -3.89
C ASP A 94 -5.89 0.86 -2.95
N LEU A 95 -7.14 1.20 -3.30
CA LEU A 95 -8.04 1.94 -2.43
C LEU A 95 -8.51 1.08 -1.25
N GLU A 96 -8.72 -0.22 -1.46
CA GLU A 96 -9.00 -1.20 -0.40
C GLU A 96 -7.85 -1.25 0.62
N ASP A 97 -6.61 -1.37 0.15
CA ASP A 97 -5.43 -1.38 1.01
C ASP A 97 -5.26 -0.07 1.79
N ILE A 98 -5.50 1.08 1.15
CA ILE A 98 -5.47 2.41 1.77
C ILE A 98 -6.52 2.49 2.90
N ALA A 99 -7.76 2.12 2.60
CA ALA A 99 -8.86 2.15 3.57
C ALA A 99 -8.58 1.21 4.75
N THR A 100 -8.16 -0.03 4.47
CA THR A 100 -7.82 -1.04 5.47
C THR A 100 -6.69 -0.59 6.39
N LEU A 101 -5.62 -0.02 5.82
CA LEU A 101 -4.50 0.47 6.63
C LEU A 101 -4.93 1.62 7.54
N ILE A 102 -5.62 2.63 7.01
CA ILE A 102 -6.02 3.82 7.79
C ILE A 102 -7.06 3.44 8.84
N ASP A 103 -8.00 2.55 8.52
CA ASP A 103 -9.00 2.09 9.48
C ASP A 103 -8.40 1.18 10.56
N GLY A 104 -7.50 0.28 10.19
CA GLY A 104 -6.95 -0.73 11.09
C GLY A 104 -5.81 -0.25 11.99
N ARG A 105 -5.06 0.83 11.60
CA ARG A 105 -3.85 1.25 12.32
C ARG A 105 -4.03 2.59 13.03
N ALA A 106 -4.33 2.54 14.32
CA ALA A 106 -4.56 3.74 15.13
C ALA A 106 -3.31 4.65 15.25
N GLU A 107 -2.11 4.06 15.25
CA GLU A 107 -0.82 4.74 15.39
C GLU A 107 -0.37 5.48 14.13
N LEU A 108 -1.01 5.25 12.98
CA LEU A 108 -0.59 5.74 11.67
C LEU A 108 -0.41 7.26 11.63
N VAL A 109 -1.29 8.02 12.27
CA VAL A 109 -1.19 9.50 12.33
C VAL A 109 0.10 9.93 13.03
N GLY A 110 0.43 9.29 14.15
CA GLY A 110 1.66 9.56 14.89
C GLY A 110 2.91 9.17 14.08
N GLU A 111 2.87 8.04 13.40
CA GLU A 111 3.97 7.57 12.54
C GLU A 111 4.21 8.51 11.35
N VAL A 112 3.14 8.98 10.70
CA VAL A 112 3.24 9.95 9.60
C VAL A 112 3.80 11.29 10.10
N THR A 113 3.41 11.75 11.29
CA THR A 113 3.94 12.99 11.88
C THR A 113 5.46 12.93 12.09
N GLN A 114 6.01 11.74 12.35
CA GLN A 114 7.45 11.52 12.55
C GLN A 114 8.20 11.19 11.25
N ALA A 115 7.49 11.02 10.14
CA ALA A 115 8.10 10.70 8.86
C ALA A 115 8.83 11.91 8.23
N ASP A 116 9.63 11.65 7.20
CA ASP A 116 10.34 12.68 6.44
C ASP A 116 9.37 13.70 5.83
N ALA A 117 9.81 14.94 5.70
CA ALA A 117 8.99 16.04 5.21
C ALA A 117 8.40 15.77 3.82
N ASP A 118 9.19 15.20 2.90
CA ASP A 118 8.75 14.86 1.54
C ASP A 118 7.63 13.83 1.55
N LEU A 119 7.74 12.81 2.42
CA LEU A 119 6.71 11.78 2.57
C LEU A 119 5.43 12.38 3.13
N ARG A 120 5.52 13.21 4.18
CA ARG A 120 4.37 13.90 4.78
C ARG A 120 3.66 14.79 3.75
N HIS A 121 4.42 15.58 3.00
CA HIS A 121 3.88 16.45 1.95
C HIS A 121 3.12 15.66 0.90
N PHE A 122 3.72 14.58 0.42
CA PHE A 122 3.08 13.70 -0.56
C PHE A 122 1.78 13.10 -0.03
N LEU A 123 1.81 12.51 1.18
CA LEU A 123 0.63 11.90 1.79
C LEU A 123 -0.50 12.91 1.98
N ALA A 124 -0.19 14.08 2.52
CA ALA A 124 -1.16 15.14 2.72
C ALA A 124 -1.81 15.59 1.41
N GLY A 125 -1.02 15.82 0.36
CA GLY A 125 -1.50 16.22 -0.96
C GLY A 125 -2.43 15.17 -1.58
N ARG A 126 -2.02 13.90 -1.58
CA ARG A 126 -2.83 12.80 -2.14
C ARG A 126 -4.13 12.55 -1.38
N LEU A 127 -4.06 12.51 -0.06
CA LEU A 127 -5.24 12.32 0.79
C LEU A 127 -6.19 13.52 0.73
N SER A 128 -5.67 14.75 0.57
CA SER A 128 -6.49 15.94 0.32
C SER A 128 -7.28 15.83 -0.98
N THR A 129 -6.63 15.35 -2.06
CA THR A 129 -7.30 15.09 -3.34
C THR A 129 -8.39 14.03 -3.20
N LEU A 130 -8.12 12.95 -2.45
CA LEU A 130 -9.10 11.90 -2.17
C LEU A 130 -10.33 12.48 -1.46
N LEU A 131 -10.14 13.28 -0.40
CA LEU A 131 -11.24 13.92 0.32
C LEU A 131 -12.03 14.93 -0.53
N ALA A 132 -11.39 15.57 -1.50
CA ALA A 132 -12.02 16.52 -2.41
C ALA A 132 -12.84 15.86 -3.53
N THR A 133 -12.76 14.54 -3.70
CA THR A 133 -13.43 13.78 -4.75
C THR A 133 -14.61 12.99 -4.17
N PRO A 134 -15.89 13.47 -4.33
CA PRO A 134 -17.04 12.86 -3.69
C PRO A 134 -17.21 11.36 -4.01
N SER A 135 -17.02 10.96 -5.26
CA SER A 135 -17.12 9.55 -5.68
C SER A 135 -16.07 8.65 -5.02
N LEU A 136 -14.86 9.17 -4.72
CA LEU A 136 -13.86 8.44 -3.93
C LEU A 136 -14.30 8.29 -2.46
N VAL A 137 -14.85 9.36 -1.87
CA VAL A 137 -15.37 9.32 -0.49
C VAL A 137 -16.52 8.32 -0.36
N GLU A 138 -17.43 8.29 -1.34
CA GLU A 138 -18.52 7.31 -1.40
C GLU A 138 -17.99 5.87 -1.53
N ALA A 139 -16.97 5.65 -2.38
CA ALA A 139 -16.36 4.34 -2.58
C ALA A 139 -15.67 3.79 -1.32
N LEU A 140 -15.18 4.66 -0.41
CA LEU A 140 -14.52 4.19 0.82
C LEU A 140 -15.42 3.30 1.69
N SER A 141 -16.73 3.51 1.67
CA SER A 141 -17.67 2.64 2.39
C SER A 141 -17.70 1.21 1.85
N ALA A 142 -17.50 1.02 0.54
CA ALA A 142 -17.47 -0.29 -0.09
C ALA A 142 -16.20 -1.09 0.23
N HIS A 143 -15.14 -0.43 0.66
CA HIS A 143 -13.88 -1.06 1.09
C HIS A 143 -13.85 -1.40 2.60
N LEU A 144 -14.92 -1.10 3.34
CA LEU A 144 -15.11 -1.61 4.68
C LEU A 144 -15.96 -2.90 4.64
N PRO A 145 -15.75 -3.85 5.58
CA PRO A 145 -16.61 -5.03 5.64
C PRO A 145 -18.10 -4.66 5.68
N PRO A 146 -18.98 -5.46 5.06
CA PRO A 146 -20.40 -5.07 4.85
C PRO A 146 -21.28 -5.15 6.11
N ASP A 147 -20.73 -5.57 7.24
CA ASP A 147 -21.47 -5.61 8.50
C ASP A 147 -21.69 -4.21 9.09
N ALA A 148 -22.79 -4.06 9.85
CA ALA A 148 -23.19 -2.75 10.41
C ALA A 148 -22.13 -2.10 11.32
N ALA A 149 -21.36 -2.91 12.06
CA ALA A 149 -20.32 -2.41 12.94
C ALA A 149 -19.15 -1.80 12.13
N SER A 150 -18.70 -2.50 11.08
CA SER A 150 -17.66 -2.01 10.17
C SER A 150 -18.13 -0.78 9.39
N GLN A 151 -19.34 -0.77 8.87
CA GLN A 151 -19.90 0.38 8.15
C GLN A 151 -20.04 1.63 9.04
N SER A 152 -20.32 1.46 10.33
CA SER A 152 -20.35 2.56 11.29
C SER A 152 -18.99 3.24 11.53
N ARG A 153 -17.90 2.64 11.06
CA ARG A 153 -16.52 3.19 11.18
C ARG A 153 -16.16 4.18 10.09
N LEU A 154 -16.97 4.34 9.03
CA LEU A 154 -16.69 5.29 7.95
C LEU A 154 -16.39 6.73 8.45
N PRO A 155 -17.12 7.31 9.40
CA PRO A 155 -16.77 8.61 9.96
C PRO A 155 -15.39 8.63 10.63
N ILE A 156 -15.02 7.55 11.33
CA ILE A 156 -13.69 7.41 11.98
C ILE A 156 -12.59 7.36 10.91
N LEU A 157 -12.78 6.58 9.86
CA LEU A 157 -11.87 6.51 8.72
C LEU A 157 -11.65 7.89 8.09
N LEU A 158 -12.73 8.62 7.81
CA LEU A 158 -12.66 9.97 7.25
C LEU A 158 -11.96 10.96 8.18
N ASP A 159 -12.19 10.88 9.48
CA ASP A 159 -11.52 11.73 10.46
C ASP A 159 -10.01 11.43 10.54
N ARG A 160 -9.62 10.16 10.48
CA ARG A 160 -8.21 9.76 10.40
C ARG A 160 -7.54 10.29 9.14
N ILE A 161 -8.21 10.22 7.98
CA ILE A 161 -7.71 10.83 6.74
C ILE A 161 -7.51 12.35 6.91
N ARG A 162 -8.46 13.05 7.52
CA ARG A 162 -8.33 14.50 7.81
C ARG A 162 -7.16 14.80 8.74
N LEU A 163 -6.91 13.95 9.75
CA LEU A 163 -5.75 14.10 10.64
C LEU A 163 -4.43 13.89 9.89
N LEU A 164 -4.36 12.90 9.00
CA LEU A 164 -3.19 12.66 8.15
C LEU A 164 -2.89 13.83 7.22
N VAL A 165 -3.93 14.47 6.64
CA VAL A 165 -3.77 15.69 5.84
C VAL A 165 -3.18 16.84 6.67
N ARG A 166 -3.59 16.96 7.95
CA ARG A 166 -3.10 18.01 8.87
C ARG A 166 -1.73 17.70 9.49
N ALA A 167 -1.25 16.48 9.41
CA ALA A 167 0.07 16.08 9.91
C ALA A 167 1.23 16.70 9.11
N HIS A 168 0.92 17.42 8.03
CA HIS A 168 1.87 18.26 7.29
C HIS A 168 1.92 19.65 7.94
N PRO A 169 3.12 20.17 8.30
CA PRO A 169 3.31 21.54 8.79
C PRO A 169 3.06 22.57 7.68
#